data_f1f455517c79440051efc74955b90d0a
#
_entry.id   f1f455517c79440051efc74955b90d0a
#
_cell.length_a   1.000
_cell.length_b   1.000
_cell.length_c   1.000
_cell.angle_alpha   90.00
_cell.angle_beta   90.00
_cell.angle_gamma   90.00
#
_symmetry.space_group_name_H-M   'P 1'
#
loop_
_entity.id
_entity.type
_entity.pdbx_description
1 polymer ?
#
loop_
_entity_poly.entity_id
_entity_poly.type
_entity_poly.pdbx_seq_one_letter_code
_entity_poly.pdbx_strand_id
1 'polypeptide(L)'
;MGKFSMSLMSPIVFAAMLLALMSQSAAADEIRMKNGDRLTGEIVRVEKDMLIFKATYIGEVLNISWLEVDCISTERSLSAELKDNEFLIGRISCPESGSFQIEGLLLGKSAPIPLDQLLSVNPSTYSGLFNLGGSLNNGNTDTQALNVATRFKVRTRKHRFTVDAQYNHGQANGETTARNSSGSLKYDFFARDKIYTYAQSLTEQDTFANLNLRNTEGLGMGYQFFDNRQISLFTEAGISYFNQDVKLGEDKRNAAVRWAMGLDWVAASKRLQVFHRQEGYYISDNNSVILRTEQGIRIPLLDSISANVEVDYRYNQFPEAGKKKSDLNVIIGLTYQYAYW
;
A
#
# COMPACT_ATOMS: atom_id res chain seq x y z
N MET A 1 2.37 21.78 38.05
CA MET A 1 3.48 21.78 37.09
C MET A 1 4.22 20.45 37.22
N GLY A 2 3.80 19.41 36.51
CA GLY A 2 4.43 18.10 36.51
C GLY A 2 5.11 17.88 35.16
N LYS A 3 6.43 17.85 35.15
CA LYS A 3 7.21 17.51 33.96
C LYS A 3 7.11 15.99 33.72
N PHE A 4 6.44 15.57 32.65
CA PHE A 4 6.55 14.22 32.15
C PHE A 4 7.90 14.07 31.46
N SER A 5 8.80 13.31 32.07
CA SER A 5 10.06 12.88 31.48
C SER A 5 9.76 11.68 30.57
N MET A 6 9.80 11.89 29.27
CA MET A 6 9.84 10.80 28.28
C MET A 6 11.24 10.18 28.31
N SER A 7 11.35 9.00 28.95
CA SER A 7 12.55 8.18 28.93
C SER A 7 12.77 7.69 27.49
N LEU A 8 13.78 8.22 26.81
CA LEU A 8 14.28 7.71 25.53
C LEU A 8 14.83 6.29 25.78
N MET A 9 14.18 5.30 25.18
CA MET A 9 14.71 3.94 25.11
C MET A 9 16.12 3.98 24.51
N SER A 10 17.07 3.35 25.20
CA SER A 10 18.46 3.28 24.79
C SER A 10 18.59 2.70 23.36
N PRO A 11 19.40 3.31 22.47
CA PRO A 11 19.62 2.80 21.11
C PRO A 11 20.14 1.36 21.08
N ILE A 12 20.71 0.87 22.17
CA ILE A 12 21.17 -0.52 22.34
C ILE A 12 19.99 -1.50 22.37
N VAL A 13 18.85 -1.13 22.99
CA VAL A 13 17.65 -1.98 23.02
C VAL A 13 17.01 -2.07 21.65
N PHE A 14 17.04 -0.98 20.89
CA PHE A 14 16.52 -0.95 19.50
C PHE A 14 17.41 -1.77 18.56
N ALA A 15 18.74 -1.69 18.70
CA ALA A 15 19.69 -2.48 17.93
C ALA A 15 19.61 -3.98 18.26
N ALA A 16 19.43 -4.34 19.54
CA ALA A 16 19.25 -5.73 19.95
C ALA A 16 17.94 -6.34 19.44
N MET A 17 16.86 -5.54 19.35
CA MET A 17 15.59 -5.99 18.80
C MET A 17 15.66 -6.16 17.27
N LEU A 18 16.46 -5.36 16.56
CA LEU A 18 16.72 -5.53 15.12
C LEU A 18 17.59 -6.77 14.85
N LEU A 19 18.59 -7.09 15.68
CA LEU A 19 19.42 -8.28 15.51
C LEU A 19 18.66 -9.59 15.82
N ALA A 20 17.70 -9.57 16.74
CA ALA A 20 16.88 -10.76 17.04
C ALA A 20 15.92 -11.14 15.88
N LEU A 21 15.66 -10.24 14.94
CA LEU A 21 14.83 -10.51 13.74
C LEU A 21 15.61 -11.19 12.61
N MET A 22 16.93 -11.36 12.73
CA MET A 22 17.77 -11.90 11.63
C MET A 22 18.16 -13.38 11.78
N SER A 23 17.77 -14.08 12.83
CA SER A 23 18.03 -15.51 12.96
C SER A 23 16.85 -16.35 12.46
N GLN A 24 16.59 -16.33 11.15
CA GLN A 24 15.75 -17.37 10.52
C GLN A 24 16.65 -18.51 10.08
N SER A 25 16.47 -19.67 10.70
CA SER A 25 16.96 -20.93 10.16
C SER A 25 16.51 -21.05 8.71
N ALA A 26 17.43 -21.39 7.80
CA ALA A 26 17.10 -21.67 6.41
C ALA A 26 16.32 -23.00 6.35
N ALA A 27 15.05 -22.99 6.72
CA ALA A 27 14.13 -24.08 6.47
C ALA A 27 13.87 -24.09 4.94
N ALA A 28 14.15 -25.19 4.28
CA ALA A 28 14.02 -25.32 2.84
C ALA A 28 12.71 -26.03 2.49
N ASP A 29 11.90 -25.36 1.66
CA ASP A 29 10.71 -25.98 1.07
C ASP A 29 11.12 -26.95 -0.06
N GLU A 30 10.34 -27.97 -0.33
CA GLU A 30 10.56 -28.93 -1.40
C GLU A 30 9.39 -28.91 -2.39
N ILE A 31 9.73 -28.94 -3.68
CA ILE A 31 8.78 -29.12 -4.77
C ILE A 31 9.11 -30.43 -5.47
N ARG A 32 8.09 -31.25 -5.71
CA ARG A 32 8.17 -32.41 -6.59
C ARG A 32 7.46 -32.11 -7.90
N MET A 33 8.16 -32.31 -8.98
CA MET A 33 7.65 -32.11 -10.34
C MET A 33 7.01 -33.41 -10.87
N LYS A 34 6.09 -33.31 -11.83
CA LYS A 34 5.44 -34.46 -12.47
C LYS A 34 6.42 -35.40 -13.22
N ASN A 35 7.57 -34.87 -13.67
CA ASN A 35 8.64 -35.65 -14.29
C ASN A 35 9.53 -36.39 -13.27
N GLY A 36 9.26 -36.21 -11.96
CA GLY A 36 10.02 -36.82 -10.87
C GLY A 36 11.14 -35.96 -10.29
N ASP A 37 11.45 -34.81 -10.88
CA ASP A 37 12.49 -33.93 -10.37
C ASP A 37 12.07 -33.33 -9.01
N ARG A 38 13.08 -33.05 -8.18
CA ARG A 38 12.89 -32.40 -6.87
C ARG A 38 13.71 -31.13 -6.80
N LEU A 39 13.07 -30.05 -6.39
CA LEU A 39 13.70 -28.76 -6.19
C LEU A 39 13.61 -28.39 -4.72
N THR A 40 14.74 -27.97 -4.14
CA THR A 40 14.82 -27.52 -2.75
C THR A 40 15.14 -26.05 -2.70
N GLY A 41 14.36 -25.29 -1.92
CA GLY A 41 14.49 -23.84 -1.85
C GLY A 41 13.40 -23.19 -1.03
N GLU A 42 12.94 -22.04 -1.46
CA GLU A 42 11.89 -21.28 -0.82
C GLU A 42 10.71 -21.08 -1.80
N ILE A 43 9.52 -21.55 -1.42
CA ILE A 43 8.28 -21.21 -2.12
C ILE A 43 7.94 -19.77 -1.79
N VAL A 44 8.19 -18.87 -2.73
CA VAL A 44 7.88 -17.46 -2.54
C VAL A 44 6.37 -17.25 -2.62
N ARG A 45 5.75 -17.75 -3.70
CA ARG A 45 4.29 -17.71 -3.90
C ARG A 45 3.86 -18.61 -5.06
N VAL A 46 2.61 -18.99 -5.04
CA VAL A 46 1.90 -19.59 -6.19
C VAL A 46 0.77 -18.66 -6.58
N GLU A 47 0.69 -18.31 -7.83
CA GLU A 47 -0.34 -17.39 -8.30
C GLU A 47 -0.50 -17.47 -9.82
N LYS A 48 -1.75 -17.52 -10.31
CA LYS A 48 -2.07 -17.58 -11.75
C LYS A 48 -1.30 -18.67 -12.51
N ASP A 49 -1.36 -19.88 -12.01
CA ASP A 49 -0.69 -21.05 -12.60
C ASP A 49 0.85 -20.96 -12.69
N MET A 50 1.44 -20.03 -11.93
CA MET A 50 2.88 -19.89 -11.81
C MET A 50 3.32 -20.01 -10.35
N LEU A 51 4.29 -20.89 -10.12
CA LEU A 51 5.03 -21.01 -8.88
C LEU A 51 6.30 -20.19 -8.97
N ILE A 52 6.45 -19.22 -8.07
CA ILE A 52 7.67 -18.44 -7.92
C ILE A 52 8.48 -19.07 -6.81
N PHE A 53 9.65 -19.60 -7.18
CA PHE A 53 10.50 -20.39 -6.32
C PHE A 53 11.93 -19.86 -6.31
N LYS A 54 12.51 -19.70 -5.14
CA LYS A 54 13.91 -19.33 -4.97
C LYS A 54 14.73 -20.55 -4.62
N ALA A 55 15.44 -21.10 -5.61
CA ALA A 55 16.26 -22.28 -5.42
C ALA A 55 17.48 -21.98 -4.52
N THR A 56 17.74 -22.86 -3.54
CA THR A 56 18.81 -22.65 -2.54
C THR A 56 20.20 -22.63 -3.17
N TYR A 57 20.41 -23.41 -4.24
CA TYR A 57 21.74 -23.61 -4.84
C TYR A 57 22.04 -22.69 -6.02
N ILE A 58 21.04 -22.00 -6.58
CA ILE A 58 21.25 -21.08 -7.72
C ILE A 58 21.20 -19.62 -7.24
N GLY A 59 20.47 -19.34 -6.15
CA GLY A 59 20.23 -17.99 -5.64
C GLY A 59 19.28 -17.15 -6.51
N GLU A 60 18.83 -17.68 -7.64
CA GLU A 60 17.89 -17.04 -8.57
C GLU A 60 16.46 -17.47 -8.30
N VAL A 61 15.54 -16.61 -8.75
CA VAL A 61 14.10 -16.87 -8.67
C VAL A 61 13.65 -17.59 -9.95
N LEU A 62 13.12 -18.79 -9.80
CA LEU A 62 12.57 -19.60 -10.87
C LEU A 62 11.06 -19.35 -10.98
N ASN A 63 10.58 -19.20 -12.21
CA ASN A 63 9.16 -19.20 -12.54
C ASN A 63 8.80 -20.57 -13.12
N ILE A 64 8.08 -21.37 -12.34
CA ILE A 64 7.74 -22.75 -12.68
C ILE A 64 6.25 -22.81 -13.00
N SER A 65 5.88 -23.47 -14.11
CA SER A 65 4.46 -23.69 -14.40
C SER A 65 3.83 -24.55 -13.31
N TRP A 66 2.71 -24.07 -12.73
CA TRP A 66 1.97 -24.82 -11.70
C TRP A 66 1.45 -26.16 -12.24
N LEU A 67 1.16 -26.23 -13.53
CA LEU A 67 0.71 -27.46 -14.19
C LEU A 67 1.75 -28.58 -14.16
N GLU A 68 3.04 -28.27 -14.03
CA GLU A 68 4.13 -29.24 -13.96
C GLU A 68 4.44 -29.68 -12.52
N VAL A 69 3.80 -29.06 -11.52
CA VAL A 69 4.01 -29.40 -10.12
C VAL A 69 3.13 -30.60 -9.77
N ASP A 70 3.72 -31.59 -9.14
CA ASP A 70 3.04 -32.77 -8.60
C ASP A 70 2.67 -32.57 -7.13
N CYS A 71 3.56 -31.92 -6.37
CA CYS A 71 3.40 -31.78 -4.94
C CYS A 71 4.33 -30.69 -4.36
N ILE A 72 3.92 -30.08 -3.26
CA ILE A 72 4.73 -29.15 -2.49
C ILE A 72 4.77 -29.54 -1.01
N SER A 73 5.92 -29.30 -0.38
CA SER A 73 6.12 -29.51 1.06
C SER A 73 6.87 -28.32 1.65
N THR A 74 6.45 -27.83 2.83
CA THR A 74 7.02 -26.62 3.42
C THR A 74 7.42 -26.85 4.87
N GLU A 75 8.56 -26.29 5.23
CA GLU A 75 9.03 -26.28 6.63
C GLU A 75 8.39 -25.14 7.45
N ARG A 76 8.00 -24.06 6.79
CA ARG A 76 7.35 -22.90 7.38
C ARG A 76 5.87 -22.91 7.09
N SER A 77 5.12 -22.20 7.95
CA SER A 77 3.70 -21.96 7.69
C SER A 77 3.53 -20.99 6.54
N LEU A 78 2.74 -21.39 5.55
CA LEU A 78 2.34 -20.58 4.41
C LEU A 78 0.83 -20.36 4.47
N SER A 79 0.35 -19.32 3.79
CA SER A 79 -1.09 -19.12 3.56
C SER A 79 -1.46 -19.73 2.21
N ALA A 80 -2.48 -20.55 2.20
CA ALA A 80 -3.06 -21.14 0.99
C ALA A 80 -4.48 -20.64 0.82
N GLU A 81 -4.80 -20.16 -0.36
CA GLU A 81 -6.15 -19.79 -0.78
C GLU A 81 -6.69 -20.86 -1.72
N LEU A 82 -7.89 -21.35 -1.43
CA LEU A 82 -8.57 -22.35 -2.24
C LEU A 82 -9.59 -21.72 -3.18
N LYS A 83 -9.99 -22.42 -4.22
CA LYS A 83 -10.97 -21.95 -5.22
C LYS A 83 -12.35 -21.60 -4.64
N ASP A 84 -12.73 -22.19 -3.52
CA ASP A 84 -13.94 -21.87 -2.75
C ASP A 84 -13.80 -20.64 -1.85
N ASN A 85 -12.71 -19.89 -1.95
CA ASN A 85 -12.30 -18.76 -1.10
C ASN A 85 -12.03 -19.15 0.36
N GLU A 86 -11.77 -20.41 0.65
CA GLU A 86 -11.26 -20.82 1.95
C GLU A 86 -9.77 -20.46 2.08
N PHE A 87 -9.39 -19.90 3.24
CA PHE A 87 -8.00 -19.56 3.57
C PHE A 87 -7.51 -20.49 4.68
N LEU A 88 -6.44 -21.20 4.39
CA LEU A 88 -5.76 -22.08 5.32
C LEU A 88 -4.35 -21.54 5.60
N ILE A 89 -3.93 -21.57 6.87
CA ILE A 89 -2.58 -21.16 7.27
C ILE A 89 -1.94 -22.32 8.02
N GLY A 90 -0.79 -22.76 7.52
CA GLY A 90 -0.05 -23.87 8.13
C GLY A 90 1.11 -24.35 7.28
N ARG A 91 1.78 -25.40 7.76
CA ARG A 91 2.76 -26.11 6.96
C ARG A 91 2.05 -26.98 5.93
N ILE A 92 2.53 -26.93 4.71
CA ILE A 92 2.01 -27.76 3.63
C ILE A 92 2.83 -29.04 3.60
N SER A 93 2.17 -30.17 3.51
CA SER A 93 2.79 -31.48 3.32
C SER A 93 2.14 -32.23 2.16
N CYS A 94 2.89 -33.14 1.56
CA CYS A 94 2.51 -33.96 0.43
C CYS A 94 2.13 -35.36 0.91
N PRO A 95 0.86 -35.68 1.15
CA PRO A 95 0.45 -37.03 1.55
C PRO A 95 0.54 -38.03 0.38
N GLU A 96 0.17 -37.57 -0.82
CA GLU A 96 0.14 -38.37 -2.05
C GLU A 96 0.25 -37.46 -3.30
N SER A 97 0.52 -38.07 -4.45
CA SER A 97 0.65 -37.38 -5.73
C SER A 97 -0.62 -36.60 -6.08
N GLY A 98 -0.47 -35.33 -6.52
CA GLY A 98 -1.60 -34.48 -6.91
C GLY A 98 -2.43 -33.92 -5.76
N SER A 99 -1.99 -34.09 -4.50
CA SER A 99 -2.69 -33.57 -3.33
C SER A 99 -1.73 -32.91 -2.33
N PHE A 100 -2.30 -32.10 -1.43
CA PHE A 100 -1.58 -31.52 -0.32
C PHE A 100 -2.43 -31.53 0.97
N GLN A 101 -1.78 -31.41 2.10
CA GLN A 101 -2.39 -31.25 3.41
C GLN A 101 -1.79 -30.03 4.09
N ILE A 102 -2.61 -29.35 4.90
CA ILE A 102 -2.15 -28.21 5.71
C ILE A 102 -2.25 -28.56 7.19
N GLU A 103 -1.15 -28.41 7.91
CA GLU A 103 -1.09 -28.54 9.36
C GLU A 103 -1.01 -27.15 10.00
N GLY A 104 -2.16 -26.70 10.52
CA GLY A 104 -2.31 -25.39 11.17
C GLY A 104 -2.24 -25.45 12.68
N LEU A 105 -1.82 -24.35 13.30
CA LEU A 105 -1.62 -24.28 14.76
C LEU A 105 -2.90 -24.50 15.57
N LEU A 106 -4.06 -24.13 15.03
CA LEU A 106 -5.35 -24.17 15.73
C LEU A 106 -6.31 -25.26 15.22
N LEU A 107 -6.15 -25.70 13.95
CA LEU A 107 -7.09 -26.61 13.29
C LEU A 107 -6.55 -28.03 13.13
N GLY A 108 -5.31 -28.27 13.56
CA GLY A 108 -4.63 -29.55 13.32
C GLY A 108 -4.35 -29.76 11.84
N LYS A 109 -4.32 -31.03 11.43
CA LYS A 109 -4.02 -31.45 10.07
C LYS A 109 -5.30 -31.57 9.23
N SER A 110 -5.37 -30.93 8.08
CA SER A 110 -6.50 -31.03 7.16
C SER A 110 -6.62 -32.44 6.55
N ALA A 111 -7.77 -32.76 5.97
CA ALA A 111 -7.88 -33.86 5.00
C ALA A 111 -6.98 -33.55 3.77
N PRO A 112 -6.59 -34.57 2.96
CA PRO A 112 -5.94 -34.35 1.67
C PRO A 112 -6.83 -33.47 0.78
N ILE A 113 -6.23 -32.44 0.20
CA ILE A 113 -6.88 -31.47 -0.69
C ILE A 113 -6.25 -31.65 -2.07
N PRO A 114 -7.02 -31.83 -3.14
CA PRO A 114 -6.49 -31.88 -4.50
C PRO A 114 -5.71 -30.62 -4.85
N LEU A 115 -4.58 -30.75 -5.53
CA LEU A 115 -3.69 -29.63 -5.88
C LEU A 115 -4.37 -28.62 -6.82
N ASP A 116 -5.34 -29.09 -7.63
CA ASP A 116 -6.13 -28.22 -8.51
C ASP A 116 -7.12 -27.31 -7.78
N GLN A 117 -7.42 -27.59 -6.51
CA GLN A 117 -8.24 -26.71 -5.65
C GLN A 117 -7.43 -25.52 -5.11
N LEU A 118 -6.11 -25.58 -5.17
CA LEU A 118 -5.26 -24.48 -4.72
C LEU A 118 -5.30 -23.32 -5.72
N LEU A 119 -5.77 -22.16 -5.27
CA LEU A 119 -5.81 -20.94 -6.06
C LEU A 119 -4.52 -20.14 -5.94
N SER A 120 -4.01 -20.01 -4.73
CA SER A 120 -2.77 -19.28 -4.47
C SER A 120 -2.07 -19.76 -3.19
N VAL A 121 -0.75 -19.59 -3.15
CA VAL A 121 0.07 -19.76 -1.93
C VAL A 121 0.80 -18.44 -1.69
N ASN A 122 0.78 -17.97 -0.45
CA ASN A 122 1.36 -16.68 -0.07
C ASN A 122 0.94 -15.57 -1.06
N PRO A 123 -0.36 -15.34 -1.30
CA PRO A 123 -0.76 -14.20 -2.10
C PRO A 123 -0.12 -12.95 -1.50
N SER A 124 0.32 -12.03 -2.36
CA SER A 124 1.01 -10.82 -1.90
C SER A 124 0.14 -10.07 -0.89
N THR A 125 0.46 -10.24 0.39
CA THR A 125 -0.29 -9.64 1.49
C THR A 125 0.23 -8.24 1.83
N TYR A 126 1.36 -7.84 1.26
CA TYR A 126 1.95 -6.53 1.45
C TYR A 126 2.45 -5.96 0.12
N SER A 127 2.28 -4.68 -0.05
CA SER A 127 2.75 -3.93 -1.22
C SER A 127 3.29 -2.59 -0.78
N GLY A 128 4.29 -2.11 -1.48
CA GLY A 128 4.92 -0.82 -1.25
C GLY A 128 5.10 -0.06 -2.55
N LEU A 129 4.97 1.26 -2.45
CA LEU A 129 5.19 2.20 -3.53
C LEU A 129 6.01 3.36 -2.96
N PHE A 130 7.07 3.71 -3.65
CA PHE A 130 7.90 4.87 -3.35
C PHE A 130 8.07 5.71 -4.60
N ASN A 131 7.61 6.95 -4.57
CA ASN A 131 7.73 7.93 -5.63
C ASN A 131 8.81 8.95 -5.30
N LEU A 132 9.66 9.23 -6.26
CA LEU A 132 10.60 10.33 -6.24
C LEU A 132 10.43 11.13 -7.53
N GLY A 133 10.00 12.36 -7.39
CA GLY A 133 9.79 13.27 -8.51
C GLY A 133 10.38 14.66 -8.25
N GLY A 134 10.53 15.43 -9.30
CA GLY A 134 11.02 16.78 -9.17
C GLY A 134 11.19 17.50 -10.50
N SER A 135 11.60 18.75 -10.41
CA SER A 135 11.99 19.56 -11.55
C SER A 135 13.14 20.50 -11.18
N LEU A 136 13.97 20.78 -12.15
CA LEU A 136 15.06 21.76 -12.04
C LEU A 136 15.06 22.63 -13.30
N ASN A 137 14.85 23.92 -13.14
CA ASN A 137 14.95 24.90 -14.23
C ASN A 137 15.97 25.97 -13.84
N ASN A 138 16.91 26.24 -14.72
CA ASN A 138 17.90 27.30 -14.58
C ASN A 138 17.73 28.27 -15.75
N GLY A 139 17.61 29.57 -15.46
CA GLY A 139 17.42 30.59 -16.50
C GLY A 139 17.08 31.96 -15.91
N ASN A 140 16.16 32.67 -16.53
CA ASN A 140 15.70 33.97 -16.01
C ASN A 140 15.02 33.86 -14.63
N THR A 141 14.51 32.66 -14.30
CA THR A 141 14.00 32.29 -12.98
C THR A 141 14.47 30.88 -12.69
N ASP A 142 15.27 30.72 -11.64
CA ASP A 142 15.70 29.42 -11.18
C ASP A 142 14.60 28.80 -10.33
N THR A 143 14.09 27.65 -10.73
CA THR A 143 13.08 26.91 -9.95
C THR A 143 13.53 25.49 -9.68
N GLN A 144 13.24 25.02 -8.48
CA GLN A 144 13.50 23.64 -8.05
C GLN A 144 12.27 23.11 -7.35
N ALA A 145 11.94 21.86 -7.62
CA ALA A 145 10.88 21.16 -6.92
C ALA A 145 11.33 19.73 -6.59
N LEU A 146 10.95 19.27 -5.40
CA LEU A 146 11.14 17.91 -4.92
C LEU A 146 9.80 17.39 -4.40
N ASN A 147 9.40 16.21 -4.88
CA ASN A 147 8.30 15.44 -4.36
C ASN A 147 8.80 14.07 -3.93
N VAL A 148 8.44 13.67 -2.72
CA VAL A 148 8.67 12.31 -2.19
C VAL A 148 7.35 11.80 -1.66
N ALA A 149 6.92 10.63 -2.11
CA ALA A 149 5.71 9.99 -1.61
C ALA A 149 5.94 8.49 -1.42
N THR A 150 5.33 7.94 -0.39
CA THR A 150 5.34 6.50 -0.13
C THR A 150 3.96 6.02 0.28
N ARG A 151 3.63 4.82 -0.15
CA ARG A 151 2.44 4.07 0.28
C ARG A 151 2.87 2.66 0.64
N PHE A 152 2.46 2.22 1.80
CA PHE A 152 2.61 0.84 2.23
C PHE A 152 1.24 0.26 2.56
N LYS A 153 0.94 -0.92 2.02
CA LYS A 153 -0.34 -1.60 2.21
C LYS A 153 -0.10 -3.04 2.64
N VAL A 154 -0.78 -3.45 3.69
CA VAL A 154 -0.88 -4.85 4.11
C VAL A 154 -2.33 -5.29 3.94
N ARG A 155 -2.54 -6.38 3.22
CA ARG A 155 -3.87 -6.92 2.92
C ARG A 155 -3.96 -8.36 3.35
N THR A 156 -4.95 -8.68 4.16
CA THR A 156 -5.40 -10.03 4.46
C THR A 156 -6.85 -10.19 3.98
N ARG A 157 -7.43 -11.36 4.09
CA ARG A 157 -8.84 -11.59 3.68
C ARG A 157 -9.79 -10.55 4.30
N LYS A 158 -9.66 -10.29 5.61
CA LYS A 158 -10.60 -9.42 6.34
C LYS A 158 -10.04 -8.05 6.70
N HIS A 159 -8.73 -7.84 6.59
CA HIS A 159 -8.07 -6.65 7.10
C HIS A 159 -7.20 -6.01 6.03
N ARG A 160 -7.26 -4.69 5.91
CA ARG A 160 -6.32 -3.92 5.10
C ARG A 160 -5.81 -2.75 5.93
N PHE A 161 -4.50 -2.64 6.03
CA PHE A 161 -3.81 -1.49 6.60
C PHE A 161 -3.12 -0.74 5.48
N THR A 162 -3.27 0.57 5.46
CA THR A 162 -2.59 1.44 4.51
C THR A 162 -1.92 2.57 5.27
N VAL A 163 -0.66 2.81 4.96
CA VAL A 163 0.12 3.93 5.47
C VAL A 163 0.60 4.72 4.27
N ASP A 164 0.30 6.02 4.24
CA ASP A 164 0.79 6.94 3.23
C ASP A 164 1.60 8.05 3.89
N ALA A 165 2.65 8.51 3.21
CA ALA A 165 3.37 9.73 3.57
C ALA A 165 3.79 10.47 2.32
N GLN A 166 3.72 11.81 2.36
CA GLN A 166 4.10 12.68 1.25
C GLN A 166 4.85 13.90 1.78
N TYR A 167 5.85 14.32 1.05
CA TYR A 167 6.59 15.56 1.27
C TYR A 167 6.83 16.29 -0.04
N ASN A 168 6.50 17.59 -0.06
CA ASN A 168 6.73 18.46 -1.19
C ASN A 168 7.55 19.68 -0.76
N HIS A 169 8.56 20.01 -1.54
CA HIS A 169 9.38 21.19 -1.36
C HIS A 169 9.60 21.90 -2.69
N GLY A 170 9.40 23.21 -2.71
CA GLY A 170 9.63 24.04 -3.89
C GLY A 170 10.40 25.29 -3.54
N GLN A 171 11.27 25.72 -4.46
CA GLN A 171 12.01 26.97 -4.37
C GLN A 171 11.96 27.73 -5.70
N ALA A 172 12.02 29.05 -5.64
CA ALA A 172 12.21 29.92 -6.78
C ALA A 172 13.23 31.00 -6.42
N ASN A 173 14.29 31.15 -7.23
CA ASN A 173 15.39 32.10 -6.99
C ASN A 173 16.01 31.99 -5.57
N GLY A 174 16.13 30.77 -5.06
CA GLY A 174 16.68 30.49 -3.71
C GLY A 174 15.69 30.65 -2.56
N GLU A 175 14.49 31.19 -2.79
CA GLU A 175 13.45 31.31 -1.77
C GLU A 175 12.48 30.14 -1.80
N THR A 176 12.12 29.62 -0.63
CA THR A 176 11.14 28.53 -0.54
C THR A 176 9.75 29.05 -0.91
N THR A 177 9.11 28.42 -1.90
CA THR A 177 7.78 28.76 -2.40
C THR A 177 6.71 27.74 -2.06
N ALA A 178 7.11 26.50 -1.75
CA ALA A 178 6.20 25.44 -1.30
C ALA A 178 6.89 24.56 -0.25
N ARG A 179 6.19 24.19 0.80
CA ARG A 179 6.60 23.21 1.79
C ARG A 179 5.35 22.63 2.46
N ASN A 180 5.02 21.43 2.09
CA ASN A 180 3.94 20.69 2.72
C ASN A 180 4.30 19.23 2.94
N SER A 181 3.67 18.63 3.94
CA SER A 181 3.82 17.22 4.27
C SER A 181 2.48 16.67 4.74
N SER A 182 2.27 15.40 4.49
CA SER A 182 1.12 14.65 5.00
C SER A 182 1.50 13.23 5.35
N GLY A 183 0.79 12.66 6.32
CA GLY A 183 0.89 11.26 6.68
C GLY A 183 -0.49 10.72 7.03
N SER A 184 -0.83 9.54 6.54
CA SER A 184 -2.09 8.88 6.87
C SER A 184 -1.92 7.44 7.31
N LEU A 185 -2.83 7.01 8.18
CA LEU A 185 -3.03 5.64 8.58
C LEU A 185 -4.49 5.29 8.35
N LYS A 186 -4.75 4.22 7.61
CA LYS A 186 -6.09 3.74 7.35
C LYS A 186 -6.19 2.26 7.61
N TYR A 187 -7.25 1.87 8.31
CA TYR A 187 -7.62 0.49 8.58
C TYR A 187 -8.98 0.19 7.99
N ASP A 188 -9.07 -0.87 7.20
CA ASP A 188 -10.33 -1.36 6.62
C ASP A 188 -10.60 -2.77 7.14
N PHE A 189 -11.85 -2.99 7.58
CA PHE A 189 -12.37 -4.29 7.99
C PHE A 189 -13.42 -4.77 7.00
N PHE A 190 -13.12 -5.85 6.27
CA PHE A 190 -14.01 -6.47 5.29
C PHE A 190 -14.99 -7.40 6.00
N ALA A 191 -16.20 -6.93 6.19
CA ALA A 191 -17.30 -7.74 6.73
C ALA A 191 -17.79 -8.79 5.71
N ARG A 192 -17.68 -8.47 4.41
CA ARG A 192 -17.91 -9.34 3.26
C ARG A 192 -16.81 -9.08 2.22
N ASP A 193 -16.68 -9.92 1.21
CA ASP A 193 -15.60 -9.85 0.22
C ASP A 193 -15.43 -8.47 -0.43
N LYS A 194 -16.53 -7.72 -0.59
CA LYS A 194 -16.52 -6.40 -1.25
C LYS A 194 -16.93 -5.24 -0.35
N ILE A 195 -17.54 -5.48 0.79
CA ILE A 195 -18.06 -4.45 1.70
C ILE A 195 -17.15 -4.38 2.92
N TYR A 196 -16.65 -3.20 3.21
CA TYR A 196 -15.80 -2.94 4.37
C TYR A 196 -16.21 -1.68 5.12
N THR A 197 -15.89 -1.65 6.40
CA THR A 197 -15.86 -0.44 7.23
C THR A 197 -14.42 0.05 7.31
N TYR A 198 -14.22 1.35 7.43
CA TYR A 198 -12.89 1.92 7.60
C TYR A 198 -12.81 2.88 8.76
N ALA A 199 -11.60 3.01 9.30
CA ALA A 199 -11.14 4.09 10.17
C ALA A 199 -9.87 4.66 9.57
N GLN A 200 -9.74 6.01 9.56
CA GLN A 200 -8.53 6.66 9.07
C GLN A 200 -8.16 7.85 9.94
N SER A 201 -6.86 8.11 10.02
CA SER A 201 -6.26 9.32 10.58
C SER A 201 -5.33 9.91 9.53
N LEU A 202 -5.49 11.20 9.24
CA LEU A 202 -4.67 11.97 8.31
C LEU A 202 -4.13 13.19 9.02
N THR A 203 -2.82 13.35 9.01
CA THR A 203 -2.12 14.52 9.55
C THR A 203 -1.46 15.29 8.42
N GLU A 204 -1.63 16.61 8.39
CA GLU A 204 -1.13 17.49 7.34
C GLU A 204 -0.53 18.76 7.90
N GLN A 205 0.50 19.25 7.21
CA GLN A 205 1.11 20.55 7.42
C GLN A 205 1.29 21.24 6.07
N ASP A 206 1.05 22.54 6.01
CA ASP A 206 1.35 23.34 4.82
C ASP A 206 1.76 24.75 5.22
N THR A 207 3.05 25.02 5.06
CA THR A 207 3.67 26.28 5.47
C THR A 207 3.08 27.48 4.72
N PHE A 208 2.69 27.29 3.46
CA PHE A 208 2.24 28.37 2.59
C PHE A 208 0.71 28.49 2.54
N ALA A 209 -0.02 27.48 3.00
CA ALA A 209 -1.47 27.52 3.16
C ALA A 209 -1.93 28.00 4.54
N ASN A 210 -1.05 28.60 5.35
CA ASN A 210 -1.32 29.02 6.74
C ASN A 210 -1.70 27.88 7.68
N LEU A 211 -1.35 26.65 7.33
CA LEU A 211 -1.68 25.44 8.07
C LEU A 211 -0.48 24.97 8.89
N ASN A 212 -0.55 25.12 10.21
CA ASN A 212 0.47 24.59 11.10
C ASN A 212 0.32 23.08 11.26
N LEU A 213 -0.90 22.62 11.57
CA LEU A 213 -1.23 21.21 11.70
C LEU A 213 -2.74 21.01 11.46
N ARG A 214 -3.09 20.00 10.69
CA ARG A 214 -4.46 19.52 10.59
C ARG A 214 -4.50 18.02 10.81
N ASN A 215 -5.29 17.59 11.77
CA ASN A 215 -5.64 16.21 11.99
C ASN A 215 -7.07 15.97 11.51
N THR A 216 -7.25 14.95 10.70
CA THR A 216 -8.55 14.54 10.16
C THR A 216 -8.79 13.09 10.53
N GLU A 217 -9.74 12.87 11.43
CA GLU A 217 -10.18 11.52 11.81
C GLU A 217 -11.44 11.17 11.04
N GLY A 218 -11.48 9.97 10.46
CA GLY A 218 -12.59 9.54 9.61
C GLY A 218 -13.04 8.12 9.88
N LEU A 219 -14.36 7.89 9.78
CA LEU A 219 -15.01 6.59 9.87
C LEU A 219 -16.03 6.46 8.76
N GLY A 220 -16.20 5.26 8.22
CA GLY A 220 -17.21 5.06 7.18
C GLY A 220 -17.25 3.64 6.63
N MET A 221 -17.87 3.54 5.47
CA MET A 221 -18.02 2.28 4.73
C MET A 221 -17.46 2.44 3.32
N GLY A 222 -16.98 1.33 2.76
CA GLY A 222 -16.50 1.26 1.40
C GLY A 222 -17.01 0.03 0.67
N TYR A 223 -16.98 0.14 -0.65
CA TYR A 223 -17.28 -0.95 -1.57
C TYR A 223 -16.13 -1.13 -2.54
N GLN A 224 -15.56 -2.34 -2.57
CA GLN A 224 -14.49 -2.75 -3.48
C GLN A 224 -15.13 -3.41 -4.69
N PHE A 225 -15.17 -2.71 -5.82
CA PHE A 225 -15.74 -3.25 -7.07
C PHE A 225 -14.87 -4.35 -7.66
N PHE A 226 -13.57 -4.04 -7.75
CA PHE A 226 -12.54 -4.93 -8.25
C PHE A 226 -11.31 -4.86 -7.33
N ASP A 227 -10.69 -6.00 -7.07
CA ASP A 227 -9.44 -6.11 -6.28
C ASP A 227 -8.59 -7.24 -6.86
N ASN A 228 -8.06 -7.02 -8.05
CA ASN A 228 -7.18 -7.97 -8.73
C ASN A 228 -6.00 -7.27 -9.37
N ARG A 229 -5.07 -8.04 -9.96
CA ARG A 229 -3.83 -7.49 -10.54
C ARG A 229 -4.02 -6.55 -11.72
N GLN A 230 -5.13 -6.63 -12.43
CA GLN A 230 -5.38 -5.80 -13.59
C GLN A 230 -6.10 -4.51 -13.21
N ILE A 231 -7.02 -4.60 -12.26
CA ILE A 231 -7.83 -3.46 -11.84
C ILE A 231 -8.16 -3.53 -10.36
N SER A 232 -7.95 -2.45 -9.65
CA SER A 232 -8.47 -2.20 -8.31
C SER A 232 -9.33 -0.94 -8.36
N LEU A 233 -10.59 -1.05 -7.98
CA LEU A 233 -11.54 0.07 -7.96
C LEU A 233 -12.37 -0.01 -6.68
N PHE A 234 -12.38 1.08 -5.94
CA PHE A 234 -13.21 1.20 -4.74
C PHE A 234 -13.85 2.59 -4.63
N THR A 235 -14.93 2.64 -3.85
CA THR A 235 -15.54 3.89 -3.41
C THR A 235 -15.82 3.83 -1.92
N GLU A 236 -15.83 5.00 -1.27
CA GLU A 236 -16.05 5.16 0.17
C GLU A 236 -16.97 6.32 0.45
N ALA A 237 -17.76 6.19 1.53
CA ALA A 237 -18.52 7.28 2.12
C ALA A 237 -18.45 7.19 3.64
N GLY A 238 -18.45 8.33 4.32
CA GLY A 238 -18.35 8.37 5.77
C GLY A 238 -18.43 9.75 6.34
N ILE A 239 -18.03 9.87 7.59
CA ILE A 239 -17.94 11.11 8.32
C ILE A 239 -16.49 11.35 8.73
N SER A 240 -16.11 12.60 8.84
CA SER A 240 -14.79 13.01 9.32
C SER A 240 -14.88 14.17 10.27
N TYR A 241 -13.90 14.26 11.15
CA TYR A 241 -13.72 15.37 12.07
C TYR A 241 -12.35 16.00 11.84
N PHE A 242 -12.36 17.32 11.59
CA PHE A 242 -11.17 18.12 11.40
C PHE A 242 -10.81 18.86 12.69
N ASN A 243 -9.54 18.78 13.08
CA ASN A 243 -8.93 19.65 14.06
C ASN A 243 -7.76 20.37 13.41
N GLN A 244 -7.91 21.67 13.17
CA GLN A 244 -6.97 22.47 12.39
C GLN A 244 -6.40 23.60 13.25
N ASP A 245 -5.08 23.55 13.45
CA ASP A 245 -4.26 24.61 14.02
C ASP A 245 -3.69 25.45 12.87
N VAL A 246 -3.94 26.75 12.90
CA VAL A 246 -3.48 27.70 11.89
C VAL A 246 -2.40 28.63 12.46
N LYS A 247 -1.46 29.07 11.62
CA LYS A 247 -0.38 29.97 12.05
C LYS A 247 -0.89 31.37 12.42
N LEU A 248 -1.88 31.84 11.68
CA LEU A 248 -2.51 33.13 11.85
C LEU A 248 -4.03 32.97 11.83
N GLY A 249 -4.71 33.33 12.90
CA GLY A 249 -6.16 33.21 13.06
C GLY A 249 -6.55 32.26 14.20
N GLU A 250 -7.82 31.90 14.25
CA GLU A 250 -8.36 30.96 15.25
C GLU A 250 -8.35 29.52 14.72
N ASP A 251 -8.06 28.59 15.62
CA ASP A 251 -8.14 27.17 15.35
C ASP A 251 -9.56 26.76 14.99
N LYS A 252 -9.68 25.82 14.06
CA LYS A 252 -10.96 25.37 13.52
C LYS A 252 -11.21 23.91 13.83
N ARG A 253 -12.44 23.61 14.19
CA ARG A 253 -12.92 22.24 14.44
C ARG A 253 -14.22 22.04 13.70
N ASN A 254 -14.27 21.11 12.77
CA ASN A 254 -15.42 20.90 11.90
C ASN A 254 -15.72 19.43 11.70
N ALA A 255 -17.00 19.11 11.64
CA ALA A 255 -17.46 17.81 11.13
C ALA A 255 -17.73 17.90 9.61
N ALA A 256 -17.49 16.82 8.90
CA ALA A 256 -17.69 16.76 7.46
C ALA A 256 -18.23 15.41 7.02
N VAL A 257 -18.98 15.40 5.92
CA VAL A 257 -19.25 14.20 5.15
C VAL A 257 -18.06 13.96 4.21
N ARG A 258 -17.54 12.74 4.21
CA ARG A 258 -16.41 12.33 3.37
C ARG A 258 -16.88 11.38 2.29
N TRP A 259 -16.34 11.54 1.08
CA TRP A 259 -16.38 10.52 0.03
C TRP A 259 -14.98 10.31 -0.53
N ALA A 260 -14.72 9.10 -1.02
CA ALA A 260 -13.47 8.82 -1.72
C ALA A 260 -13.67 7.79 -2.83
N MET A 261 -12.76 7.81 -3.80
CA MET A 261 -12.68 6.84 -4.87
C MET A 261 -11.20 6.58 -5.19
N GLY A 262 -10.89 5.32 -5.49
CA GLY A 262 -9.56 4.95 -5.97
C GLY A 262 -9.65 3.95 -7.10
N LEU A 263 -8.83 4.19 -8.13
CA LEU A 263 -8.64 3.34 -9.29
C LEU A 263 -7.14 3.10 -9.49
N ASP A 264 -6.76 1.83 -9.65
CA ASP A 264 -5.50 1.40 -10.26
C ASP A 264 -5.85 0.46 -11.40
N TRP A 265 -5.37 0.73 -12.59
CA TRP A 265 -5.64 -0.09 -13.78
C TRP A 265 -4.37 -0.33 -14.57
N VAL A 266 -4.04 -1.60 -14.78
CA VAL A 266 -2.92 -2.04 -15.62
C VAL A 266 -3.45 -2.32 -17.02
N ALA A 267 -3.10 -1.45 -17.96
CA ALA A 267 -3.54 -1.49 -19.36
C ALA A 267 -2.43 -1.99 -20.29
N ALA A 268 -2.79 -2.18 -21.57
CA ALA A 268 -1.86 -2.46 -22.66
C ALA A 268 -0.84 -3.56 -22.38
N SER A 269 -1.30 -4.74 -21.93
CA SER A 269 -0.45 -5.90 -21.65
C SER A 269 0.69 -5.59 -20.68
N LYS A 270 0.39 -4.86 -19.61
CA LYS A 270 1.31 -4.41 -18.54
C LYS A 270 2.29 -3.30 -18.92
N ARG A 271 2.10 -2.65 -20.07
CA ARG A 271 2.97 -1.54 -20.52
C ARG A 271 2.58 -0.17 -19.97
N LEU A 272 1.39 -0.08 -19.37
CA LEU A 272 0.86 1.17 -18.85
C LEU A 272 0.03 0.89 -17.58
N GLN A 273 0.29 1.63 -16.52
CA GLN A 273 -0.57 1.67 -15.35
C GLN A 273 -1.19 3.06 -15.24
N VAL A 274 -2.52 3.12 -15.12
CA VAL A 274 -3.28 4.35 -14.87
C VAL A 274 -3.76 4.31 -13.43
N PHE A 275 -3.63 5.40 -12.72
CA PHE A 275 -4.16 5.52 -11.36
C PHE A 275 -4.95 6.81 -11.19
N HIS A 276 -5.94 6.74 -10.33
CA HIS A 276 -6.72 7.89 -9.89
C HIS A 276 -7.10 7.70 -8.42
N ARG A 277 -6.92 8.73 -7.63
CA ARG A 277 -7.35 8.86 -6.25
C ARG A 277 -8.13 10.16 -6.12
N GLN A 278 -9.28 10.09 -5.49
CA GLN A 278 -10.09 11.25 -5.18
C GLN A 278 -10.58 11.15 -3.75
N GLU A 279 -10.49 12.24 -3.03
CA GLU A 279 -11.06 12.39 -1.70
C GLU A 279 -11.72 13.75 -1.59
N GLY A 280 -12.95 13.77 -1.14
CA GLY A 280 -13.71 14.99 -0.96
C GLY A 280 -14.39 15.06 0.40
N TYR A 281 -14.58 16.29 0.88
CA TYR A 281 -15.19 16.58 2.16
C TYR A 281 -16.21 17.72 1.99
N TYR A 282 -17.41 17.52 2.50
CA TYR A 282 -18.40 18.57 2.66
C TYR A 282 -18.50 18.95 4.14
N ILE A 283 -18.12 20.17 4.46
CA ILE A 283 -18.14 20.72 5.82
C ILE A 283 -19.46 21.45 6.01
N SER A 284 -20.31 20.96 6.91
CA SER A 284 -21.67 21.47 7.11
C SER A 284 -21.73 22.87 7.73
N ASP A 285 -20.78 23.22 8.58
CA ASP A 285 -20.80 24.46 9.35
C ASP A 285 -20.76 25.71 8.47
N ASN A 286 -20.08 25.66 7.35
CA ASN A 286 -19.91 26.75 6.40
C ASN A 286 -20.28 26.40 4.97
N ASN A 287 -20.92 25.25 4.74
CA ASN A 287 -21.27 24.72 3.42
C ASN A 287 -20.07 24.67 2.45
N SER A 288 -18.90 24.29 2.94
CA SER A 288 -17.69 24.30 2.13
C SER A 288 -17.31 22.90 1.62
N VAL A 289 -16.68 22.90 0.46
CA VAL A 289 -16.14 21.68 -0.17
C VAL A 289 -14.63 21.76 -0.21
N ILE A 290 -13.99 20.68 0.25
CA ILE A 290 -12.56 20.42 0.04
C ILE A 290 -12.47 19.20 -0.88
N LEU A 291 -11.68 19.27 -1.95
CA LEU A 291 -11.45 18.18 -2.88
C LEU A 291 -9.94 18.00 -3.10
N ARG A 292 -9.51 16.76 -3.15
CA ARG A 292 -8.14 16.35 -3.50
C ARG A 292 -8.22 15.27 -4.55
N THR A 293 -7.41 15.40 -5.58
CA THR A 293 -7.24 14.35 -6.57
C THR A 293 -5.78 14.15 -6.87
N GLU A 294 -5.37 12.89 -6.99
CA GLU A 294 -4.08 12.43 -7.47
C GLU A 294 -4.35 11.51 -8.64
N GLN A 295 -3.84 11.80 -9.81
CA GLN A 295 -4.07 10.98 -10.99
C GLN A 295 -2.86 10.98 -11.89
N GLY A 296 -2.63 9.88 -12.57
CA GLY A 296 -1.48 9.79 -13.44
C GLY A 296 -1.33 8.47 -14.14
N ILE A 297 -0.17 8.36 -14.77
CA ILE A 297 0.25 7.18 -15.50
C ILE A 297 1.63 6.75 -15.02
N ARG A 298 1.86 5.43 -14.99
CA ARG A 298 3.17 4.82 -14.77
C ARG A 298 3.51 3.94 -15.95
N ILE A 299 4.72 4.11 -16.46
CA ILE A 299 5.26 3.34 -17.58
C ILE A 299 6.40 2.48 -17.01
N PRO A 300 6.22 1.14 -16.92
CA PRO A 300 7.27 0.26 -16.42
C PRO A 300 8.54 0.37 -17.26
N LEU A 301 9.67 0.56 -16.61
CA LEU A 301 11.01 0.58 -17.18
C LEU A 301 11.76 -0.72 -16.86
N LEU A 302 11.60 -1.19 -15.62
CA LEU A 302 12.15 -2.44 -15.07
C LEU A 302 11.05 -3.11 -14.25
N ASP A 303 11.27 -4.33 -13.78
CA ASP A 303 10.27 -5.11 -13.02
C ASP A 303 9.67 -4.35 -11.82
N SER A 304 10.47 -3.52 -11.15
CA SER A 304 10.04 -2.77 -9.96
C SER A 304 10.15 -1.26 -10.12
N ILE A 305 10.58 -0.75 -11.28
CA ILE A 305 10.79 0.68 -11.50
C ILE A 305 9.96 1.14 -12.70
N SER A 306 9.20 2.21 -12.50
CA SER A 306 8.39 2.86 -13.53
C SER A 306 8.72 4.35 -13.61
N ALA A 307 8.69 4.92 -14.81
CA ALA A 307 8.54 6.36 -14.96
C ALA A 307 7.10 6.74 -14.65
N ASN A 308 6.87 7.87 -13.97
CA ASN A 308 5.53 8.36 -13.69
C ASN A 308 5.35 9.82 -14.08
N VAL A 309 4.13 10.13 -14.51
CA VAL A 309 3.60 11.48 -14.63
C VAL A 309 2.34 11.53 -13.79
N GLU A 310 2.30 12.44 -12.84
CA GLU A 310 1.23 12.58 -11.86
C GLU A 310 0.74 14.02 -11.82
N VAL A 311 -0.56 14.19 -11.65
CA VAL A 311 -1.22 15.48 -11.50
C VAL A 311 -1.97 15.47 -10.18
N ASP A 312 -1.52 16.30 -9.26
CA ASP A 312 -2.20 16.56 -7.99
C ASP A 312 -3.02 17.82 -8.11
N TYR A 313 -4.30 17.72 -7.80
CA TYR A 313 -5.18 18.87 -7.74
C TYR A 313 -5.83 18.95 -6.36
N ARG A 314 -5.73 20.13 -5.75
CA ARG A 314 -6.34 20.44 -4.46
C ARG A 314 -7.29 21.62 -4.63
N TYR A 315 -8.49 21.50 -4.10
CA TYR A 315 -9.49 22.56 -4.10
C TYR A 315 -10.01 22.78 -2.69
N ASN A 316 -10.07 24.04 -2.28
CA ASN A 316 -10.72 24.48 -1.05
C ASN A 316 -11.62 25.65 -1.39
N GLN A 317 -12.92 25.48 -1.20
CA GLN A 317 -13.92 26.51 -1.54
C GLN A 317 -13.72 27.80 -0.76
N PHE A 318 -13.33 27.69 0.51
CA PHE A 318 -13.07 28.82 1.40
C PHE A 318 -11.64 28.74 1.97
N PRO A 319 -10.63 29.08 1.17
CA PRO A 319 -9.25 29.12 1.65
C PRO A 319 -9.05 30.27 2.62
N GLU A 320 -7.94 30.27 3.34
CA GLU A 320 -7.53 31.39 4.18
C GLU A 320 -7.35 32.68 3.35
N ALA A 321 -7.54 33.85 4.02
CA ALA A 321 -7.45 35.12 3.35
C ALA A 321 -6.15 35.31 2.56
N GLY A 322 -6.26 35.73 1.31
CA GLY A 322 -5.12 35.93 0.40
C GLY A 322 -4.60 34.67 -0.26
N LYS A 323 -5.23 33.51 -0.05
CA LYS A 323 -4.87 32.25 -0.71
C LYS A 323 -5.79 31.90 -1.88
N LYS A 324 -5.27 31.16 -2.87
CA LYS A 324 -6.06 30.64 -3.99
C LYS A 324 -6.94 29.48 -3.55
N LYS A 325 -8.07 29.31 -4.26
CA LYS A 325 -8.99 28.19 -4.02
C LYS A 325 -8.47 26.87 -4.53
N SER A 326 -7.58 26.87 -5.51
CA SER A 326 -7.06 25.66 -6.14
C SER A 326 -5.56 25.74 -6.33
N ASP A 327 -4.93 24.59 -6.13
CA ASP A 327 -3.53 24.32 -6.41
C ASP A 327 -3.43 23.14 -7.37
N LEU A 328 -2.59 23.25 -8.39
CA LEU A 328 -2.27 22.19 -9.34
C LEU A 328 -0.76 21.94 -9.30
N ASN A 329 -0.38 20.70 -9.12
CA ASN A 329 1.00 20.26 -9.15
C ASN A 329 1.18 19.14 -10.18
N VAL A 330 2.14 19.27 -11.07
CA VAL A 330 2.51 18.23 -12.04
C VAL A 330 3.86 17.67 -11.65
N ILE A 331 3.90 16.37 -11.42
CA ILE A 331 5.08 15.65 -10.92
C ILE A 331 5.53 14.68 -12.01
N ILE A 332 6.80 14.77 -12.37
CA ILE A 332 7.47 13.80 -13.23
C ILE A 332 8.57 13.14 -12.41
N GLY A 333 8.62 11.82 -12.42
CA GLY A 333 9.56 11.12 -11.56
C GLY A 333 9.65 9.62 -11.82
N LEU A 334 10.24 8.95 -10.85
CA LEU A 334 10.39 7.51 -10.82
C LEU A 334 9.59 6.93 -9.65
N THR A 335 8.95 5.80 -9.90
CA THR A 335 8.24 5.02 -8.90
C THR A 335 8.95 3.68 -8.74
N TYR A 336 9.35 3.34 -7.52
CA TYR A 336 9.71 2.00 -7.14
C TYR A 336 8.48 1.30 -6.56
N GLN A 337 8.13 0.13 -7.08
CA GLN A 337 6.99 -0.69 -6.64
C GLN A 337 7.48 -2.04 -6.17
N TYR A 338 7.11 -2.40 -4.94
CA TYR A 338 7.40 -3.71 -4.36
C TYR A 338 6.09 -4.48 -4.15
N ALA A 339 6.03 -5.70 -4.68
CA ALA A 339 4.86 -6.59 -4.58
C ALA A 339 3.52 -5.90 -4.96
N TYR A 340 3.57 -4.92 -5.84
CA TYR A 340 2.40 -4.24 -6.36
C TYR A 340 1.95 -5.02 -7.60
N TRP A 341 0.92 -5.89 -7.42
CA TRP A 341 0.23 -6.69 -8.48
C TRP A 341 1.07 -7.75 -9.17
#